data_5d05b79f8067138c31386d76085a1f7f
#
_entry.id   5d05b79f8067138c31386d76085a1f7f
#
_cell.length_a   1.000
_cell.length_b   1.000
_cell.length_c   1.000
_cell.angle_alpha   90.00
_cell.angle_beta   90.00
_cell.angle_gamma   90.00
#
_symmetry.space_group_name_H-M   'P 1'
#
loop_
_entity.id
_entity.type
_entity.pdbx_description
1 polymer ?
#
loop_
_entity_poly.entity_id
_entity_poly.type
_entity_poly.pdbx_seq_one_letter_code
_entity_poly.pdbx_strand_id
1 'polypeptide(L)'
;MASALSNASRRGVAVRLAFNVDHANPIPVPPPPGGEPSVIDGLDVPTKPIPGVPDLMHHKYVVRDGEAVWTGSTNWTDDSWSREENVIAVVESTGVAHSYSTDFEQLWSTGDVAQSGFVDPNPIKVDGKRVRAWFAPGRGEAMAIRIAHRVARAKTRIRVSSPVLTSAPILGALAEAVSDGKVDIAGVVDATQMKGVYHQWMLNGNSDWKVPLIARVLGGAPFSGKLSTPYGQGDVHDYMHAKVTVADDIVFIGSYNLSHSGEVNAENVLEIRDAELADRLAAFVDEIRARYPAAPLPA
;
A
#
# COMPACT_ATOMS: atom_id res chain seq x y z
N MET A 1 5.53 10.32 -17.30
CA MET A 1 4.26 9.58 -17.32
C MET A 1 3.18 10.34 -18.08
N ALA A 2 2.88 11.60 -17.78
CA ALA A 2 1.90 12.44 -18.49
C ALA A 2 2.06 12.40 -20.02
N SER A 3 3.30 12.60 -20.53
CA SER A 3 3.59 12.52 -21.96
C SER A 3 3.27 11.15 -22.58
N ALA A 4 3.42 10.07 -21.82
CA ALA A 4 3.10 8.72 -22.30
C ALA A 4 1.59 8.54 -22.47
N LEU A 5 0.79 9.04 -21.51
CA LEU A 5 -0.68 9.00 -21.58
C LEU A 5 -1.19 9.84 -22.75
N SER A 6 -0.71 11.09 -22.90
CA SER A 6 -1.06 11.96 -24.04
C SER A 6 -0.65 11.33 -25.39
N ASN A 7 0.51 10.68 -25.46
CA ASN A 7 0.95 9.99 -26.66
C ASN A 7 0.08 8.77 -26.98
N ALA A 8 -0.39 8.04 -25.96
CA ALA A 8 -1.31 6.92 -26.15
C ALA A 8 -2.65 7.42 -26.71
N SER A 9 -3.21 8.46 -26.10
CA SER A 9 -4.46 9.10 -26.56
C SER A 9 -4.35 9.57 -28.02
N ARG A 10 -3.26 10.25 -28.40
CA ARG A 10 -3.02 10.69 -29.78
C ARG A 10 -2.89 9.55 -30.79
N ARG A 11 -2.54 8.35 -30.35
CA ARG A 11 -2.55 7.14 -31.21
C ARG A 11 -3.93 6.48 -31.29
N GLY A 12 -4.95 7.04 -30.64
CA GLY A 12 -6.31 6.50 -30.64
C GLY A 12 -6.60 5.52 -29.51
N VAL A 13 -5.70 5.38 -28.50
CA VAL A 13 -5.98 4.59 -27.31
C VAL A 13 -6.99 5.34 -26.42
N ALA A 14 -8.04 4.66 -25.98
CA ALA A 14 -8.99 5.20 -25.02
C ALA A 14 -8.34 5.23 -23.64
N VAL A 15 -7.94 6.41 -23.18
CA VAL A 15 -7.31 6.64 -21.87
C VAL A 15 -8.30 7.32 -20.95
N ARG A 16 -8.40 6.86 -19.70
CA ARG A 16 -9.15 7.49 -18.61
C ARG A 16 -8.29 7.58 -17.36
N LEU A 17 -8.36 8.66 -16.61
CA LEU A 17 -7.59 8.88 -15.39
C LEU A 17 -8.51 9.32 -14.24
N ALA A 18 -8.55 8.52 -13.17
CA ALA A 18 -9.12 8.94 -11.89
C ALA A 18 -7.98 9.34 -10.93
N PHE A 19 -8.17 10.40 -10.15
CA PHE A 19 -7.14 10.93 -9.25
C PHE A 19 -7.75 11.53 -7.99
N ASN A 20 -7.02 11.49 -6.87
CA ASN A 20 -7.45 12.06 -5.60
C ASN A 20 -7.26 13.58 -5.58
N VAL A 21 -8.23 14.35 -5.08
CA VAL A 21 -8.14 15.83 -5.07
C VAL A 21 -8.02 16.45 -3.69
N ASP A 22 -8.56 15.84 -2.64
CA ASP A 22 -8.60 16.42 -1.30
C ASP A 22 -8.01 15.50 -0.25
N HIS A 23 -7.73 16.04 0.94
CA HIS A 23 -7.25 15.32 2.10
C HIS A 23 -7.99 15.79 3.35
N ALA A 24 -8.42 14.86 4.20
CA ALA A 24 -9.07 15.18 5.49
C ALA A 24 -8.14 15.93 6.44
N ASN A 25 -6.84 15.64 6.39
CA ASN A 25 -5.79 16.38 7.06
C ASN A 25 -4.92 17.03 5.98
N PRO A 26 -5.20 18.28 5.61
CA PRO A 26 -4.40 18.96 4.60
C PRO A 26 -2.92 18.92 5.00
N ILE A 27 -2.07 18.56 4.05
CA ILE A 27 -0.64 18.65 4.24
C ILE A 27 -0.32 20.11 4.51
N PRO A 28 0.35 20.47 5.63
CA PRO A 28 0.51 21.87 6.05
C PRO A 28 1.48 22.67 5.18
N VAL A 29 1.89 22.12 4.07
CA VAL A 29 2.78 22.71 3.08
C VAL A 29 2.14 22.59 1.69
N PRO A 30 2.33 23.58 0.81
CA PRO A 30 1.86 23.45 -0.56
C PRO A 30 2.50 22.21 -1.22
N PRO A 31 1.80 21.55 -2.15
CA PRO A 31 2.40 20.45 -2.91
C PRO A 31 3.70 20.92 -3.58
N PRO A 32 4.64 20.00 -3.83
CA PRO A 32 5.90 20.34 -4.48
C PRO A 32 5.69 21.13 -5.78
N PRO A 33 6.58 22.04 -6.16
CA PRO A 33 6.49 22.75 -7.44
C PRO A 33 6.41 21.77 -8.60
N GLY A 34 5.45 21.99 -9.52
CA GLY A 34 5.13 21.05 -10.58
C GLY A 34 4.14 19.95 -10.17
N GLY A 35 3.52 20.12 -9.02
CA GLY A 35 2.46 19.23 -8.52
C GLY A 35 1.21 19.25 -9.41
N GLU A 36 0.48 18.26 -9.22
CA GLU A 36 -0.40 17.55 -10.13
C GLU A 36 -1.58 18.30 -10.72
N PRO A 37 -2.23 19.28 -10.12
CA PRO A 37 -3.40 19.87 -10.80
C PRO A 37 -3.07 20.38 -12.20
N SER A 38 -1.97 21.13 -12.36
CA SER A 38 -1.59 21.69 -13.65
C SER A 38 -1.13 20.64 -14.67
N VAL A 39 -0.53 19.54 -14.20
CA VAL A 39 -0.10 18.43 -15.07
C VAL A 39 -1.32 17.64 -15.55
N ILE A 40 -2.29 17.39 -14.66
CA ILE A 40 -3.53 16.67 -14.99
C ILE A 40 -4.41 17.50 -15.91
N ASP A 41 -4.56 18.78 -15.64
CA ASP A 41 -5.33 19.73 -16.47
C ASP A 41 -4.75 19.85 -17.88
N GLY A 42 -3.45 19.65 -18.04
CA GLY A 42 -2.76 19.62 -19.33
C GLY A 42 -2.89 18.31 -20.10
N LEU A 43 -3.52 17.27 -19.54
CA LEU A 43 -3.74 16.01 -20.23
C LEU A 43 -4.97 16.07 -21.14
N ASP A 44 -4.78 15.75 -22.42
CA ASP A 44 -5.88 15.60 -23.37
C ASP A 44 -6.52 14.20 -23.29
N VAL A 45 -7.02 13.87 -22.10
CA VAL A 45 -7.74 12.61 -21.81
C VAL A 45 -8.87 12.86 -20.80
N PRO A 46 -9.96 12.08 -20.83
CA PRO A 46 -10.97 12.13 -19.80
C PRO A 46 -10.38 11.90 -18.41
N THR A 47 -10.59 12.84 -17.50
CA THR A 47 -10.15 12.78 -16.11
C THR A 47 -11.33 12.80 -15.16
N LYS A 48 -11.19 12.17 -13.99
CA LYS A 48 -12.18 12.21 -12.93
C LYS A 48 -11.51 12.49 -11.56
N PRO A 49 -11.78 13.68 -10.99
CA PRO A 49 -11.38 13.96 -9.61
C PRO A 49 -12.23 13.13 -8.65
N ILE A 50 -11.58 12.48 -7.69
CA ILE A 50 -12.21 11.71 -6.61
C ILE A 50 -11.94 12.46 -5.31
N PRO A 51 -12.96 12.93 -4.57
CA PRO A 51 -12.76 13.53 -3.26
C PRO A 51 -12.06 12.56 -2.29
N GLY A 52 -11.00 13.01 -1.64
CA GLY A 52 -10.24 12.25 -0.66
C GLY A 52 -10.68 12.51 0.78
N VAL A 53 -11.93 12.93 0.97
CA VAL A 53 -12.55 13.22 2.26
C VAL A 53 -13.90 12.53 2.32
N PRO A 54 -14.19 11.72 3.37
CA PRO A 54 -13.34 11.44 4.55
C PRO A 54 -12.15 10.52 4.29
N ASP A 55 -12.18 9.71 3.22
CA ASP A 55 -11.22 8.66 2.94
C ASP A 55 -10.56 8.86 1.56
N LEU A 56 -9.28 8.50 1.43
CA LEU A 56 -8.49 8.77 0.23
C LEU A 56 -8.79 7.78 -0.91
N MET A 57 -8.78 8.28 -2.14
CA MET A 57 -8.54 7.44 -3.32
C MET A 57 -7.03 7.22 -3.44
N HIS A 58 -6.54 6.13 -2.84
CA HIS A 58 -5.13 5.86 -2.65
C HIS A 58 -4.57 4.78 -3.59
N HIS A 59 -5.31 4.39 -4.60
CA HIS A 59 -4.87 3.45 -5.62
C HIS A 59 -3.65 3.94 -6.41
N LYS A 60 -2.82 2.98 -6.84
CA LYS A 60 -1.70 3.18 -7.75
C LYS A 60 -1.70 2.02 -8.72
N TYR A 61 -2.56 2.08 -9.74
CA TYR A 61 -2.60 1.04 -10.76
C TYR A 61 -2.95 1.57 -12.15
N VAL A 62 -2.58 0.78 -13.14
CA VAL A 62 -2.99 0.96 -14.54
C VAL A 62 -3.54 -0.38 -15.03
N VAL A 63 -4.69 -0.35 -15.68
CA VAL A 63 -5.18 -1.48 -16.48
C VAL A 63 -4.88 -1.19 -17.93
N ARG A 64 -4.17 -2.10 -18.60
CA ARG A 64 -3.84 -2.00 -20.01
C ARG A 64 -4.67 -3.02 -20.81
N ASP A 65 -5.50 -2.51 -21.71
CA ASP A 65 -6.25 -3.26 -22.73
C ASP A 65 -7.15 -4.41 -22.18
N GLY A 66 -7.44 -4.40 -20.88
CA GLY A 66 -8.13 -5.51 -20.21
C GLY A 66 -7.30 -6.80 -20.12
N GLU A 67 -6.00 -6.74 -20.39
CA GLU A 67 -5.09 -7.88 -20.45
C GLU A 67 -4.03 -7.87 -19.36
N ALA A 68 -3.60 -6.68 -18.90
CA ALA A 68 -2.54 -6.55 -17.93
C ALA A 68 -2.84 -5.46 -16.89
N VAL A 69 -2.28 -5.64 -15.68
CA VAL A 69 -2.31 -4.68 -14.59
C VAL A 69 -0.88 -4.34 -14.19
N TRP A 70 -0.58 -3.05 -14.10
CA TRP A 70 0.54 -2.50 -13.37
C TRP A 70 0.01 -1.97 -12.04
N THR A 71 0.58 -2.37 -10.91
CA THR A 71 0.15 -1.93 -9.57
C THR A 71 1.30 -2.00 -8.58
N GLY A 72 1.13 -1.38 -7.41
CA GLY A 72 2.14 -1.40 -6.34
C GLY A 72 2.01 -0.23 -5.39
N SER A 73 3.12 0.12 -4.78
CA SER A 73 3.19 1.18 -3.77
C SER A 73 3.58 2.56 -4.34
N THR A 74 4.12 2.61 -5.56
CA THR A 74 4.75 3.79 -6.16
C THR A 74 3.72 4.86 -6.53
N ASN A 75 3.81 6.03 -5.92
CA ASN A 75 3.09 7.23 -6.38
C ASN A 75 3.64 7.68 -7.75
N TRP A 76 2.87 8.47 -8.47
CA TRP A 76 3.29 8.95 -9.79
C TRP A 76 4.00 10.31 -9.70
N THR A 77 4.91 10.42 -8.75
CA THR A 77 5.71 11.60 -8.40
C THR A 77 7.20 11.28 -8.54
N ASP A 78 8.02 12.28 -8.81
CA ASP A 78 9.46 12.08 -9.08
C ASP A 78 10.21 11.49 -7.88
N ASP A 79 9.84 11.87 -6.67
CA ASP A 79 10.39 11.35 -5.42
C ASP A 79 10.09 9.86 -5.20
N SER A 80 8.86 9.43 -5.48
CA SER A 80 8.49 8.02 -5.43
C SER A 80 9.29 7.13 -6.37
N TRP A 81 9.71 7.67 -7.52
CA TRP A 81 10.51 6.94 -8.50
C TRP A 81 12.01 6.97 -8.19
N SER A 82 12.51 7.99 -7.52
CA SER A 82 13.94 8.23 -7.37
C SER A 82 14.48 8.06 -5.95
N ARG A 83 13.64 8.15 -4.91
CA ARG A 83 14.09 8.25 -3.52
C ARG A 83 13.39 7.31 -2.54
N GLU A 84 12.17 6.93 -2.82
CA GLU A 84 11.41 6.03 -1.94
C GLU A 84 11.71 4.56 -2.23
N GLU A 85 11.68 3.74 -1.20
CA GLU A 85 11.60 2.29 -1.37
C GLU A 85 10.17 1.91 -1.76
N ASN A 86 10.02 1.38 -2.95
CA ASN A 86 8.73 0.98 -3.50
C ASN A 86 8.78 -0.41 -4.15
N VAL A 87 7.61 -1.01 -4.33
CA VAL A 87 7.42 -2.25 -5.09
C VAL A 87 6.38 -2.03 -6.17
N ILE A 88 6.67 -2.50 -7.36
CA ILE A 88 5.78 -2.52 -8.52
C ILE A 88 5.63 -3.97 -8.98
N ALA A 89 4.41 -4.36 -9.28
CA ALA A 89 4.08 -5.62 -9.92
C ALA A 89 3.39 -5.39 -11.26
N VAL A 90 3.75 -6.18 -12.26
CA VAL A 90 3.02 -6.27 -13.52
C VAL A 90 2.47 -7.68 -13.63
N VAL A 91 1.16 -7.79 -13.85
CA VAL A 91 0.48 -9.08 -13.98
C VAL A 91 -0.24 -9.12 -15.31
N GLU A 92 0.19 -10.01 -16.20
CA GLU A 92 -0.49 -10.26 -17.48
C GLU A 92 -1.55 -11.33 -17.25
N SER A 93 -2.80 -10.90 -17.13
CA SER A 93 -3.95 -11.77 -16.89
C SER A 93 -5.25 -11.01 -17.13
N THR A 94 -6.07 -11.47 -18.04
CA THR A 94 -7.41 -10.91 -18.30
C THR A 94 -8.31 -10.98 -17.06
N GLY A 95 -8.20 -12.05 -16.27
CA GLY A 95 -8.99 -12.19 -15.05
C GLY A 95 -8.60 -11.17 -13.95
N VAL A 96 -7.29 -10.93 -13.77
CA VAL A 96 -6.82 -9.90 -12.83
C VAL A 96 -7.18 -8.51 -13.38
N ALA A 97 -6.97 -8.25 -14.66
CA ALA A 97 -7.33 -6.99 -15.30
C ALA A 97 -8.83 -6.70 -15.18
N HIS A 98 -9.68 -7.71 -15.32
CA HIS A 98 -11.13 -7.58 -15.10
C HIS A 98 -11.47 -7.14 -13.68
N SER A 99 -10.82 -7.72 -12.65
CA SER A 99 -11.05 -7.31 -11.26
C SER A 99 -10.69 -5.84 -11.01
N TYR A 100 -9.56 -5.38 -11.54
CA TYR A 100 -9.13 -3.98 -11.45
C TYR A 100 -10.03 -3.03 -12.27
N SER A 101 -10.47 -3.45 -13.45
CA SER A 101 -11.42 -2.68 -14.26
C SER A 101 -12.76 -2.51 -13.53
N THR A 102 -13.24 -3.57 -12.87
CA THR A 102 -14.49 -3.52 -12.10
C THR A 102 -14.41 -2.48 -10.96
N ASP A 103 -13.32 -2.46 -10.22
CA ASP A 103 -13.08 -1.46 -9.18
C ASP A 103 -12.96 -0.05 -9.76
N PHE A 104 -12.21 0.11 -10.86
CA PHE A 104 -12.10 1.38 -11.57
C PHE A 104 -13.46 1.92 -12.00
N GLU A 105 -14.34 1.08 -12.56
CA GLU A 105 -15.68 1.50 -12.99
C GLU A 105 -16.58 1.91 -11.81
N GLN A 106 -16.42 1.29 -10.62
CA GLN A 106 -17.12 1.74 -9.42
C GLN A 106 -16.70 3.17 -9.05
N LEU A 107 -15.41 3.44 -8.99
CA LEU A 107 -14.89 4.80 -8.76
C LEU A 107 -15.25 5.77 -9.88
N TRP A 108 -15.11 5.35 -11.13
CA TRP A 108 -15.38 6.20 -12.28
C TRP A 108 -16.85 6.59 -12.37
N SER A 109 -17.77 5.69 -12.11
CA SER A 109 -19.20 5.96 -12.19
C SER A 109 -19.69 6.82 -11.03
N THR A 110 -19.27 6.51 -9.80
CA THR A 110 -19.79 7.18 -8.59
C THR A 110 -19.02 8.45 -8.22
N GLY A 111 -17.69 8.46 -8.40
CA GLY A 111 -16.82 9.51 -7.88
C GLY A 111 -16.69 9.47 -6.36
N ASP A 112 -17.00 8.34 -5.72
CA ASP A 112 -17.08 8.19 -4.27
C ASP A 112 -16.29 6.96 -3.82
N VAL A 113 -15.30 7.17 -2.95
CA VAL A 113 -14.47 6.12 -2.36
C VAL A 113 -15.33 5.06 -1.67
N ALA A 114 -16.33 5.47 -0.90
CA ALA A 114 -17.19 4.56 -0.14
C ALA A 114 -18.02 3.60 -1.03
N GLN A 115 -18.16 3.92 -2.32
CA GLN A 115 -18.88 3.11 -3.30
C GLN A 115 -17.96 2.23 -4.14
N SER A 116 -16.69 2.05 -3.75
CA SER A 116 -15.70 1.24 -4.46
C SER A 116 -15.20 0.05 -3.63
N GLY A 117 -14.40 -0.80 -4.23
CA GLY A 117 -13.82 -1.97 -3.57
C GLY A 117 -14.76 -3.16 -3.45
N PHE A 118 -15.96 -3.14 -4.03
CA PHE A 118 -16.94 -4.24 -4.01
C PHE A 118 -16.64 -5.25 -5.11
N VAL A 119 -15.45 -5.82 -5.07
CA VAL A 119 -15.00 -6.86 -5.98
C VAL A 119 -14.70 -8.12 -5.18
N ASP A 120 -15.26 -9.26 -5.58
CA ASP A 120 -15.00 -10.50 -4.87
C ASP A 120 -13.59 -11.02 -5.15
N PRO A 121 -12.78 -11.31 -4.11
CA PRO A 121 -11.40 -11.73 -4.25
C PRO A 121 -11.30 -13.22 -4.62
N ASN A 122 -11.95 -13.61 -5.71
CA ASN A 122 -11.92 -14.98 -6.20
C ASN A 122 -10.50 -15.35 -6.66
N PRO A 123 -10.05 -16.60 -6.44
CA PRO A 123 -8.74 -17.02 -6.90
C PRO A 123 -8.70 -17.13 -8.42
N ILE A 124 -7.75 -16.46 -9.03
CA ILE A 124 -7.45 -16.48 -10.45
C ILE A 124 -6.17 -17.28 -10.63
N LYS A 125 -6.11 -18.13 -11.65
CA LYS A 125 -4.90 -18.88 -11.99
C LYS A 125 -4.11 -18.10 -13.05
N VAL A 126 -2.87 -17.72 -12.71
CA VAL A 126 -1.93 -17.01 -13.58
C VAL A 126 -0.64 -17.82 -13.62
N ASP A 127 -0.24 -18.34 -14.76
CA ASP A 127 0.95 -19.18 -14.96
C ASP A 127 1.10 -20.29 -13.90
N GLY A 128 -0.01 -20.97 -13.60
CA GLY A 128 -0.08 -22.04 -12.61
C GLY A 128 -0.18 -21.58 -11.15
N LYS A 129 0.04 -20.29 -10.88
CA LYS A 129 0.01 -19.67 -9.56
C LYS A 129 -1.38 -19.16 -9.21
N ARG A 130 -1.67 -19.08 -7.92
CA ARG A 130 -2.95 -18.54 -7.44
C ARG A 130 -2.79 -17.08 -7.07
N VAL A 131 -3.56 -16.23 -7.73
CA VAL A 131 -3.62 -14.78 -7.51
C VAL A 131 -5.02 -14.38 -7.05
N ARG A 132 -5.11 -13.42 -6.13
CA ARG A 132 -6.36 -12.74 -5.75
C ARG A 132 -6.12 -11.24 -5.77
N ALA A 133 -7.08 -10.50 -6.28
CA ALA A 133 -7.11 -9.04 -6.14
C ALA A 133 -8.10 -8.67 -5.03
N TRP A 134 -7.64 -7.87 -4.08
CA TRP A 134 -8.41 -7.33 -2.97
C TRP A 134 -8.53 -5.82 -3.13
N PHE A 135 -9.68 -5.26 -2.82
CA PHE A 135 -9.92 -3.82 -2.89
C PHE A 135 -10.63 -3.34 -1.62
N ALA A 136 -10.17 -2.21 -1.11
CA ALA A 136 -10.83 -1.46 -0.06
C ALA A 136 -11.53 -0.22 -0.69
N PRO A 137 -12.54 0.34 -0.02
CA PRO A 137 -13.09 -0.06 1.28
C PRO A 137 -14.04 -1.27 1.25
N GLY A 138 -14.66 -1.59 0.10
CA GLY A 138 -15.70 -2.62 0.03
C GLY A 138 -15.30 -3.99 0.57
N ARG A 139 -14.00 -4.35 0.49
CA ARG A 139 -13.41 -5.57 1.08
C ARG A 139 -12.24 -5.28 2.03
N GLY A 140 -12.08 -4.05 2.53
CA GLY A 140 -10.93 -3.62 3.31
C GLY A 140 -10.74 -4.40 4.62
N GLU A 141 -11.79 -4.55 5.43
CA GLU A 141 -11.75 -5.34 6.66
C GLU A 141 -11.43 -6.82 6.36
N ALA A 142 -12.09 -7.40 5.37
CA ALA A 142 -11.86 -8.79 4.97
C ALA A 142 -10.41 -9.00 4.46
N MET A 143 -9.84 -8.01 3.78
CA MET A 143 -8.45 -8.00 3.34
C MET A 143 -7.49 -7.98 4.53
N ALA A 144 -7.71 -7.10 5.51
CA ALA A 144 -6.88 -7.02 6.72
C ALA A 144 -6.93 -8.33 7.53
N ILE A 145 -8.14 -8.89 7.72
CA ILE A 145 -8.33 -10.20 8.36
C ILE A 145 -7.63 -11.31 7.56
N ARG A 146 -7.67 -11.24 6.23
CA ARG A 146 -6.99 -12.22 5.37
C ARG A 146 -5.48 -12.20 5.56
N ILE A 147 -4.87 -11.02 5.60
CA ILE A 147 -3.43 -10.85 5.87
C ILE A 147 -3.11 -11.37 7.27
N ALA A 148 -3.84 -10.95 8.30
CA ALA A 148 -3.67 -11.40 9.68
C ALA A 148 -3.74 -12.92 9.80
N HIS A 149 -4.71 -13.54 9.14
CA HIS A 149 -4.86 -15.00 9.13
C HIS A 149 -3.68 -15.72 8.45
N ARG A 150 -3.02 -15.11 7.45
CA ARG A 150 -1.83 -15.69 6.83
C ARG A 150 -0.61 -15.53 7.74
N VAL A 151 -0.47 -14.39 8.39
CA VAL A 151 0.54 -14.14 9.43
C VAL A 151 0.41 -15.16 10.57
N ALA A 152 -0.79 -15.33 11.14
CA ALA A 152 -1.03 -16.26 12.24
C ALA A 152 -0.79 -17.73 11.88
N ARG A 153 -0.80 -18.09 10.60
CA ARG A 153 -0.57 -19.46 10.12
C ARG A 153 0.80 -19.70 9.51
N ALA A 154 1.65 -18.69 9.47
CA ALA A 154 3.00 -18.84 8.99
C ALA A 154 3.78 -19.84 9.86
N LYS A 155 4.64 -20.63 9.22
CA LYS A 155 5.40 -21.72 9.90
C LYS A 155 6.90 -21.49 9.85
N THR A 156 7.37 -20.75 8.86
CA THR A 156 8.81 -20.60 8.61
C THR A 156 9.25 -19.15 8.71
N ARG A 157 8.57 -18.24 8.01
CA ARG A 157 8.98 -16.83 7.97
C ARG A 157 7.82 -15.87 7.79
N ILE A 158 7.99 -14.65 8.34
CA ILE A 158 7.17 -13.47 8.07
C ILE A 158 8.13 -12.32 7.76
N ARG A 159 7.88 -11.60 6.66
CA ARG A 159 8.56 -10.34 6.33
C ARG A 159 7.52 -9.27 6.08
N VAL A 160 7.72 -8.10 6.69
CA VAL A 160 6.79 -6.96 6.59
C VAL A 160 7.56 -5.72 6.21
N SER A 161 7.08 -5.04 5.19
CA SER A 161 7.46 -3.67 4.86
C SER A 161 6.18 -2.85 4.77
N SER A 162 6.07 -1.80 5.57
CA SER A 162 4.93 -0.88 5.53
C SER A 162 5.34 0.46 6.16
N PRO A 163 4.95 1.60 5.61
CA PRO A 163 5.23 2.89 6.23
C PRO A 163 4.77 2.94 7.68
N VAL A 164 3.58 2.44 7.94
CA VAL A 164 2.99 2.32 9.29
C VAL A 164 2.48 0.91 9.54
N LEU A 165 2.41 0.51 10.81
CA LEU A 165 1.94 -0.81 11.24
C LEU A 165 0.90 -0.63 12.36
N THR A 166 -0.35 -0.37 11.99
CA THR A 166 -1.41 0.04 12.91
C THR A 166 -2.76 -0.66 12.70
N SER A 167 -2.88 -1.52 11.67
CA SER A 167 -4.07 -2.37 11.47
C SER A 167 -4.23 -3.35 12.64
N ALA A 168 -5.34 -3.27 13.34
CA ALA A 168 -5.57 -4.04 14.55
C ALA A 168 -5.43 -5.56 14.38
N PRO A 169 -6.09 -6.20 13.38
CA PRO A 169 -5.98 -7.65 13.19
C PRO A 169 -4.56 -8.08 12.81
N ILE A 170 -3.87 -7.29 11.98
CA ILE A 170 -2.51 -7.63 11.53
C ILE A 170 -1.52 -7.47 12.68
N LEU A 171 -1.62 -6.36 13.43
CA LEU A 171 -0.77 -6.09 14.59
C LEU A 171 -0.94 -7.15 15.69
N GLY A 172 -2.19 -7.55 15.95
CA GLY A 172 -2.47 -8.63 16.90
C GLY A 172 -1.85 -9.96 16.49
N ALA A 173 -2.01 -10.35 15.22
CA ALA A 173 -1.44 -11.58 14.68
C ALA A 173 0.11 -11.58 14.71
N LEU A 174 0.75 -10.45 14.41
CA LEU A 174 2.20 -10.29 14.50
C LEU A 174 2.68 -10.38 15.95
N ALA A 175 2.00 -9.71 16.88
CA ALA A 175 2.36 -9.72 18.30
C ALA A 175 2.27 -11.12 18.90
N GLU A 176 1.28 -11.92 18.50
CA GLU A 176 1.14 -13.32 18.88
C GLU A 176 2.27 -14.16 18.28
N ALA A 177 2.53 -14.04 16.97
CA ALA A 177 3.59 -14.78 16.31
C ALA A 177 4.99 -14.47 16.89
N VAL A 178 5.27 -13.21 17.26
CA VAL A 178 6.49 -12.81 17.96
C VAL A 178 6.56 -13.46 19.35
N SER A 179 5.44 -13.48 20.09
CA SER A 179 5.40 -14.11 21.42
C SER A 179 5.62 -15.62 21.38
N ASP A 180 5.12 -16.30 20.36
CA ASP A 180 5.30 -17.72 20.13
C ASP A 180 6.76 -18.09 19.80
N GLY A 181 7.52 -17.20 19.17
CA GLY A 181 8.94 -17.36 18.89
C GLY A 181 9.29 -18.52 17.93
N LYS A 182 8.32 -19.05 17.19
CA LYS A 182 8.49 -20.23 16.32
C LYS A 182 8.80 -19.89 14.86
N VAL A 183 8.54 -18.65 14.47
CA VAL A 183 8.63 -18.16 13.08
C VAL A 183 9.70 -17.09 12.99
N ASP A 184 10.50 -17.13 11.94
CA ASP A 184 11.47 -16.06 11.65
C ASP A 184 10.72 -14.81 11.15
N ILE A 185 10.67 -13.77 11.99
CA ILE A 185 9.94 -12.52 11.74
C ILE A 185 10.91 -11.37 11.64
N ALA A 186 10.82 -10.59 10.59
CA ALA A 186 11.56 -9.33 10.45
C ALA A 186 10.77 -8.32 9.60
N GLY A 187 11.15 -7.05 9.70
CA GLY A 187 10.48 -6.03 8.90
C GLY A 187 11.14 -4.67 8.93
N VAL A 188 10.51 -3.75 8.20
CA VAL A 188 10.92 -2.35 8.12
C VAL A 188 9.69 -1.45 8.10
N VAL A 189 9.78 -0.35 8.83
CA VAL A 189 8.76 0.72 8.89
C VAL A 189 9.39 2.07 8.55
N ASP A 190 8.55 3.07 8.31
CA ASP A 190 9.00 4.46 8.26
C ASP A 190 9.01 5.03 9.69
N ALA A 191 10.20 5.34 10.21
CA ALA A 191 10.37 5.82 11.58
C ALA A 191 9.75 7.20 11.80
N THR A 192 9.76 8.06 10.78
CA THR A 192 9.17 9.41 10.85
C THR A 192 7.66 9.30 10.96
N GLN A 193 7.04 8.47 10.12
CA GLN A 193 5.59 8.25 10.15
C GLN A 193 5.14 7.52 11.42
N MET A 194 5.88 6.50 11.88
CA MET A 194 5.55 5.80 13.13
C MET A 194 5.62 6.73 14.35
N LYS A 195 6.59 7.64 14.43
CA LYS A 195 6.63 8.66 15.50
C LYS A 195 5.40 9.58 15.45
N GLY A 196 4.97 9.97 14.26
CA GLY A 196 3.72 10.72 14.06
C GLY A 196 2.49 9.96 14.57
N VAL A 197 2.41 8.66 14.28
CA VAL A 197 1.34 7.78 14.79
C VAL A 197 1.34 7.72 16.32
N TYR A 198 2.50 7.52 16.94
CA TYR A 198 2.58 7.46 18.41
C TYR A 198 2.13 8.77 19.07
N HIS A 199 2.57 9.90 18.50
CA HIS A 199 2.13 11.22 18.96
C HIS A 199 0.61 11.38 18.82
N GLN A 200 0.03 10.97 17.69
CA GLN A 200 -1.43 11.01 17.49
C GLN A 200 -2.19 10.12 18.49
N TRP A 201 -1.69 8.91 18.77
CA TRP A 201 -2.31 8.03 19.77
C TRP A 201 -2.30 8.64 21.17
N MET A 202 -1.19 9.24 21.59
CA MET A 202 -1.11 9.95 22.87
C MET A 202 -2.11 11.12 22.96
N LEU A 203 -2.30 11.87 21.87
CA LEU A 203 -3.24 12.99 21.88
C LEU A 203 -4.69 12.54 21.88
N ASN A 204 -5.03 11.48 21.19
CA ASN A 204 -6.40 11.04 20.99
C ASN A 204 -6.89 10.06 22.07
N GLY A 205 -5.99 9.32 22.72
CA GLY A 205 -6.28 8.35 23.78
C GLY A 205 -7.13 7.13 23.36
N ASN A 206 -7.48 7.02 22.09
CA ASN A 206 -8.39 5.98 21.58
C ASN A 206 -7.68 4.73 21.06
N SER A 207 -6.37 4.75 20.98
CA SER A 207 -5.55 3.66 20.42
C SER A 207 -4.46 3.16 21.37
N ASP A 208 -4.51 3.54 22.65
CA ASP A 208 -3.51 3.19 23.68
C ASP A 208 -3.35 1.68 23.83
N TRP A 209 -4.43 0.94 23.63
CA TRP A 209 -4.40 -0.53 23.67
C TRP A 209 -3.50 -1.16 22.57
N LYS A 210 -3.15 -0.42 21.50
CA LYS A 210 -2.22 -0.86 20.47
C LYS A 210 -0.75 -0.70 20.87
N VAL A 211 -0.46 0.19 21.83
CA VAL A 211 0.90 0.50 22.28
C VAL A 211 1.66 -0.75 22.74
N PRO A 212 1.13 -1.60 23.63
CA PRO A 212 1.85 -2.81 24.04
C PRO A 212 2.03 -3.82 22.91
N LEU A 213 1.12 -3.85 21.94
CA LEU A 213 1.23 -4.75 20.78
C LEU A 213 2.35 -4.30 19.84
N ILE A 214 2.40 -3.02 19.47
CA ILE A 214 3.46 -2.50 18.59
C ILE A 214 4.83 -2.55 19.27
N ALA A 215 4.91 -2.26 20.57
CA ALA A 215 6.14 -2.40 21.36
C ALA A 215 6.65 -3.86 21.33
N ARG A 216 5.74 -4.82 21.46
CA ARG A 216 6.08 -6.25 21.38
C ARG A 216 6.59 -6.64 19.99
N VAL A 217 5.95 -6.18 18.93
CA VAL A 217 6.36 -6.51 17.56
C VAL A 217 7.72 -5.90 17.23
N LEU A 218 7.87 -4.58 17.43
CA LEU A 218 9.09 -3.88 17.06
C LEU A 218 10.27 -4.15 18.01
N GLY A 219 10.00 -4.48 19.26
CA GLY A 219 11.03 -4.83 20.26
C GLY A 219 11.35 -6.32 20.34
N GLY A 220 10.43 -7.18 19.93
CA GLY A 220 10.57 -8.65 20.02
C GLY A 220 11.03 -9.31 18.74
N ALA A 221 11.08 -8.61 17.62
CA ALA A 221 11.59 -9.08 16.35
C ALA A 221 12.47 -8.01 15.69
N PRO A 222 13.40 -8.37 14.78
CA PRO A 222 14.31 -7.43 14.14
C PRO A 222 13.59 -6.51 13.13
N PHE A 223 12.99 -5.45 13.62
CA PHE A 223 12.44 -4.37 12.81
C PHE A 223 13.39 -3.17 12.76
N SER A 224 13.59 -2.62 11.56
CA SER A 224 14.28 -1.36 11.36
C SER A 224 13.33 -0.23 10.96
N GLY A 225 13.78 1.02 11.10
CA GLY A 225 13.00 2.19 10.76
C GLY A 225 13.81 3.23 9.98
N LYS A 226 13.37 3.56 8.77
CA LYS A 226 13.95 4.67 8.02
C LYS A 226 13.54 5.99 8.65
N LEU A 227 14.51 6.81 9.02
CA LEU A 227 14.25 8.20 9.38
C LEU A 227 14.14 9.00 8.08
N SER A 228 12.92 9.16 7.61
CA SER A 228 12.62 9.83 6.35
C SER A 228 12.41 11.32 6.50
N THR A 229 12.60 12.05 5.40
CA THR A 229 12.26 13.46 5.27
C THR A 229 10.76 13.58 4.97
N PRO A 230 9.96 14.21 5.85
CA PRO A 230 8.54 14.44 5.58
C PRO A 230 8.35 15.49 4.48
N TYR A 231 7.14 15.62 3.96
CA TYR A 231 6.77 16.71 3.07
C TYR A 231 7.07 18.06 3.72
N GLY A 232 7.85 18.88 3.03
CA GLY A 232 8.23 20.23 3.44
C GLY A 232 8.42 21.13 2.24
N GLN A 233 8.37 22.44 2.44
CA GLN A 233 8.60 23.40 1.37
C GLN A 233 10.08 23.36 0.95
N GLY A 234 10.37 22.93 -0.27
CA GLY A 234 11.72 22.80 -0.82
C GLY A 234 12.43 21.49 -0.45
N ASP A 235 11.86 20.65 0.38
CA ASP A 235 12.42 19.36 0.72
C ASP A 235 11.86 18.26 -0.20
N VAL A 236 12.73 17.32 -0.55
CA VAL A 236 12.32 16.12 -1.26
C VAL A 236 12.12 15.00 -0.24
N HIS A 237 10.91 14.55 -0.11
CA HIS A 237 10.63 13.45 0.80
C HIS A 237 11.12 12.10 0.24
N ASP A 238 11.40 11.17 1.13
CA ASP A 238 12.05 9.91 0.80
C ASP A 238 11.56 8.74 1.67
N TYR A 239 10.25 8.59 1.83
CA TYR A 239 9.66 7.59 2.70
C TYR A 239 10.10 6.15 2.41
N MET A 240 10.15 5.34 3.45
CA MET A 240 10.08 3.90 3.29
C MET A 240 8.63 3.55 2.92
N HIS A 241 8.36 3.42 1.63
CA HIS A 241 7.00 3.45 1.12
C HIS A 241 6.50 2.10 0.56
N ALA A 242 7.33 1.07 0.54
CA ALA A 242 6.93 -0.28 0.11
C ALA A 242 5.86 -0.88 1.05
N LYS A 243 4.86 -1.53 0.47
CA LYS A 243 3.82 -2.25 1.19
C LYS A 243 3.87 -3.71 0.76
N VAL A 244 4.60 -4.50 1.55
CA VAL A 244 4.85 -5.91 1.31
C VAL A 244 4.61 -6.71 2.59
N THR A 245 3.86 -7.79 2.49
CA THR A 245 3.81 -8.81 3.54
C THR A 245 4.08 -10.16 2.90
N VAL A 246 5.09 -10.86 3.43
CA VAL A 246 5.39 -12.25 3.08
C VAL A 246 5.04 -13.12 4.28
N ALA A 247 4.26 -14.18 4.05
CA ALA A 247 3.94 -15.21 5.01
C ALA A 247 4.17 -16.57 4.36
N ASP A 248 5.29 -17.21 4.66
CA ASP A 248 5.81 -18.42 4.00
C ASP A 248 5.93 -18.26 2.48
N ASP A 249 5.06 -18.90 1.69
CA ASP A 249 4.99 -18.89 0.23
C ASP A 249 3.94 -17.92 -0.32
N ILE A 250 3.33 -17.11 0.54
CA ILE A 250 2.27 -16.16 0.14
C ILE A 250 2.79 -14.74 0.32
N VAL A 251 2.56 -13.92 -0.70
CA VAL A 251 2.90 -12.50 -0.69
C VAL A 251 1.65 -11.62 -0.85
N PHE A 252 1.67 -10.47 -0.20
CA PHE A 252 0.71 -9.39 -0.36
C PHE A 252 1.48 -8.14 -0.77
N ILE A 253 1.12 -7.54 -1.89
CA ILE A 253 1.73 -6.33 -2.45
C ILE A 253 0.65 -5.42 -3.03
N GLY A 254 0.80 -4.11 -2.87
CA GLY A 254 -0.16 -3.15 -3.39
C GLY A 254 0.02 -1.75 -2.82
N SER A 255 -1.08 -1.02 -2.71
CA SER A 255 -1.10 0.34 -2.18
C SER A 255 -1.40 0.41 -0.67
N TYR A 256 -1.92 -0.67 -0.08
CA TYR A 256 -2.45 -0.75 1.27
C TYR A 256 -1.37 -0.57 2.34
N ASN A 257 -1.39 0.55 3.03
CA ASN A 257 -0.70 0.71 4.30
C ASN A 257 -1.35 -0.20 5.35
N LEU A 258 -0.56 -0.90 6.16
CA LEU A 258 -1.09 -1.80 7.19
C LEU A 258 -1.71 -0.98 8.35
N SER A 259 -2.79 -0.27 8.05
CA SER A 259 -3.47 0.67 8.95
C SER A 259 -4.98 0.59 8.83
N HIS A 260 -5.69 1.10 9.85
CA HIS A 260 -7.14 1.22 9.79
C HIS A 260 -7.59 2.18 8.66
N SER A 261 -6.90 3.29 8.45
CA SER A 261 -7.20 4.18 7.32
C SER A 261 -7.07 3.47 5.98
N GLY A 262 -6.11 2.54 5.83
CA GLY A 262 -6.01 1.73 4.64
C GLY A 262 -7.18 0.75 4.43
N GLU A 263 -7.91 0.39 5.50
CA GLU A 263 -9.10 -0.46 5.39
C GLU A 263 -10.31 0.28 4.83
N VAL A 264 -10.33 1.62 4.96
CA VAL A 264 -11.45 2.50 4.54
C VAL A 264 -11.13 3.37 3.33
N ASN A 265 -9.86 3.62 3.04
CA ASN A 265 -9.44 4.24 1.78
C ASN A 265 -9.72 3.33 0.58
N ALA A 266 -9.74 3.88 -0.63
CA ALA A 266 -9.66 3.08 -1.84
C ALA A 266 -8.22 2.56 -2.03
N GLU A 267 -8.02 1.28 -1.73
CA GLU A 267 -6.73 0.57 -1.78
C GLU A 267 -6.85 -0.72 -2.55
N ASN A 268 -5.72 -1.21 -3.08
CA ASN A 268 -5.66 -2.53 -3.69
C ASN A 268 -4.50 -3.38 -3.16
N VAL A 269 -4.69 -4.69 -3.14
CA VAL A 269 -3.67 -5.67 -2.78
C VAL A 269 -3.78 -6.90 -3.68
N LEU A 270 -2.65 -7.34 -4.22
CA LEU A 270 -2.50 -8.67 -4.81
C LEU A 270 -2.03 -9.66 -3.74
N GLU A 271 -2.81 -10.71 -3.50
CA GLU A 271 -2.39 -11.91 -2.77
C GLU A 271 -1.90 -12.93 -3.79
N ILE A 272 -0.63 -13.28 -3.76
CA ILE A 272 -0.02 -14.21 -4.71
C ILE A 272 0.60 -15.37 -3.94
N ARG A 273 0.28 -16.60 -4.33
CA ARG A 273 0.94 -17.78 -3.81
C ARG A 273 2.03 -18.24 -4.77
N ASP A 274 3.28 -17.92 -4.42
CA ASP A 274 4.47 -18.18 -5.21
C ASP A 274 5.71 -18.17 -4.31
N ALA A 275 6.36 -19.33 -4.15
CA ALA A 275 7.52 -19.46 -3.28
C ALA A 275 8.73 -18.65 -3.77
N GLU A 276 8.98 -18.61 -5.09
CA GLU A 276 10.10 -17.86 -5.67
C GLU A 276 9.90 -16.34 -5.48
N LEU A 277 8.68 -15.84 -5.74
CA LEU A 277 8.35 -14.44 -5.50
C LEU A 277 8.45 -14.11 -4.01
N ALA A 278 8.00 -15.02 -3.13
CA ALA A 278 8.12 -14.85 -1.68
C ALA A 278 9.58 -14.78 -1.22
N ASP A 279 10.47 -15.60 -1.79
CA ASP A 279 11.91 -15.56 -1.51
C ASP A 279 12.51 -14.20 -1.95
N ARG A 280 12.19 -13.74 -3.15
CA ARG A 280 12.66 -12.46 -3.68
C ARG A 280 12.18 -11.27 -2.86
N LEU A 281 10.90 -11.24 -2.48
CA LEU A 281 10.34 -10.15 -1.68
C LEU A 281 10.81 -10.21 -0.22
N ALA A 282 11.03 -11.38 0.34
CA ALA A 282 11.64 -11.50 1.65
C ALA A 282 13.08 -10.94 1.65
N ALA A 283 13.88 -11.29 0.63
CA ALA A 283 15.22 -10.74 0.45
C ALA A 283 15.21 -9.21 0.27
N PHE A 284 14.26 -8.67 -0.50
CA PHE A 284 14.07 -7.23 -0.66
C PHE A 284 13.78 -6.53 0.69
N VAL A 285 12.88 -7.08 1.50
CA VAL A 285 12.59 -6.52 2.84
C VAL A 285 13.83 -6.58 3.73
N ASP A 286 14.57 -7.71 3.72
CA ASP A 286 15.80 -7.87 4.52
C ASP A 286 16.90 -6.92 4.05
N GLU A 287 17.04 -6.67 2.75
CA GLU A 287 17.99 -5.70 2.20
C GLU A 287 17.67 -4.27 2.66
N ILE A 288 16.41 -3.84 2.58
CA ILE A 288 16.01 -2.51 3.07
C ILE A 288 16.23 -2.41 4.58
N ARG A 289 15.81 -3.43 5.32
CA ARG A 289 15.98 -3.49 6.78
C ARG A 289 17.45 -3.31 7.20
N ALA A 290 18.36 -3.90 6.47
CA ALA A 290 19.80 -3.82 6.78
C ALA A 290 20.39 -2.41 6.60
N ARG A 291 19.71 -1.51 5.92
CA ARG A 291 20.16 -0.13 5.67
C ARG A 291 19.85 0.83 6.83
N TYR A 292 18.89 0.47 7.70
CA TYR A 292 18.32 1.39 8.67
C TYR A 292 18.50 0.90 10.12
N PRO A 293 18.56 1.83 11.10
CA PRO A 293 18.64 1.46 12.51
C PRO A 293 17.35 0.78 12.99
N ALA A 294 17.38 0.26 14.22
CA ALA A 294 16.20 -0.32 14.86
C ALA A 294 15.00 0.64 14.84
N ALA A 295 13.81 0.09 14.60
CA ALA A 295 12.58 0.86 14.56
C ALA A 295 12.30 1.55 15.90
N PRO A 296 11.72 2.78 15.89
CA PRO A 296 11.40 3.48 17.14
C PRO A 296 10.27 2.77 17.87
N LEU A 297 10.47 2.57 19.16
CA LEU A 297 9.42 2.09 20.06
C LEU A 297 8.54 3.26 20.52
N PRO A 298 7.26 3.01 20.83
CA PRO A 298 6.44 3.99 21.52
C PRO A 298 7.05 4.29 22.90
N ALA A 299 7.04 5.57 23.29
CA ALA A 299 7.56 6.03 24.57
C ALA A 299 6.61 5.65 25.73
#